data_a642e7b20b01f76702f55c645512fd30
#
_entry.id   a642e7b20b01f76702f55c645512fd30
#
_cell.length_a   1.000
_cell.length_b   1.000
_cell.length_c   1.000
_cell.angle_alpha   90.00
_cell.angle_beta   90.00
_cell.angle_gamma   90.00
#
_symmetry.space_group_name_H-M   'P 1'
#
loop_
_entity.id
_entity.type
_entity.pdbx_description
1 polymer ?
#
loop_
_entity_poly.entity_id
_entity_poly.type
_entity_poly.pdbx_seq_one_letter_code
_entity_poly.pdbx_strand_id
1 'polypeptide(L)'
;MGAKTFNTNVSGIQFFMKFLEVKGYIKKVPFYASYYLEKQIPVHHDRSVEEDVYMEIIQNLSQFPEHLRMMFLHLWCVGLRISEVCTLKGDAYYIQNGDCWMKVYQVKMKNYKRVPIPVTLYRLMQVYLKKHPTEKEAYIFRNRKGGAFSKSTFMGQMKKYCSQIGIQNGEYIFKSHDYRHTVATNFYE
;
A
#
# COMPACT_ATOMS: atom_id res chain seq x y z
N MET A 1 -10.43 18.92 -14.78
CA MET A 1 -10.33 18.52 -13.35
C MET A 1 -11.50 17.59 -13.06
N GLY A 2 -11.31 16.45 -12.39
CA GLY A 2 -12.43 15.55 -12.09
C GLY A 2 -13.28 16.10 -10.94
N ALA A 3 -14.60 15.83 -10.95
CA ALA A 3 -15.58 16.29 -9.96
C ALA A 3 -15.13 16.06 -8.48
N LYS A 4 -14.50 14.93 -8.19
CA LYS A 4 -13.97 14.64 -6.84
C LYS A 4 -12.92 15.66 -6.39
N THR A 5 -11.97 16.00 -7.26
CA THR A 5 -10.92 16.99 -6.96
C THR A 5 -11.50 18.39 -6.83
N PHE A 6 -12.42 18.74 -7.73
CA PHE A 6 -13.14 20.00 -7.66
C PHE A 6 -13.88 20.15 -6.32
N ASN A 7 -14.70 19.17 -5.94
CA ASN A 7 -15.44 19.16 -4.70
C ASN A 7 -14.55 19.28 -3.45
N THR A 8 -13.39 18.58 -3.46
CA THR A 8 -12.41 18.67 -2.38
C THR A 8 -11.84 20.08 -2.26
N ASN A 9 -11.51 20.72 -3.37
CA ASN A 9 -10.99 22.08 -3.39
C ASN A 9 -12.03 23.11 -2.90
N VAL A 10 -13.27 23.02 -3.39
CA VAL A 10 -14.36 23.91 -2.96
C VAL A 10 -14.63 23.78 -1.46
N SER A 11 -14.69 22.55 -0.94
CA SER A 11 -14.84 22.29 0.49
C SER A 11 -13.66 22.83 1.30
N GLY A 12 -12.43 22.69 0.80
CA GLY A 12 -11.22 23.22 1.42
C GLY A 12 -11.24 24.77 1.51
N ILE A 13 -11.67 25.44 0.44
CA ILE A 13 -11.82 26.89 0.42
C ILE A 13 -12.86 27.34 1.46
N GLN A 14 -14.02 26.66 1.53
CA GLN A 14 -15.03 26.99 2.54
C GLN A 14 -14.49 26.80 3.97
N PHE A 15 -13.73 25.73 4.23
CA PHE A 15 -13.12 25.50 5.53
C PHE A 15 -12.13 26.61 5.89
N PHE A 16 -11.30 27.04 4.94
CA PHE A 16 -10.38 28.16 5.13
C PHE A 16 -11.13 29.49 5.41
N MET A 17 -12.19 29.78 4.66
CA MET A 17 -13.02 30.97 4.91
C MET A 17 -13.68 30.96 6.29
N LYS A 18 -14.13 29.80 6.78
CA LYS A 18 -14.63 29.64 8.16
C LYS A 18 -13.56 29.93 9.20
N PHE A 19 -12.33 29.50 8.95
CA PHE A 19 -11.20 29.83 9.81
C PHE A 19 -10.98 31.35 9.88
N LEU A 20 -11.03 32.05 8.74
CA LEU A 20 -10.88 33.51 8.69
C LEU A 20 -12.02 34.23 9.43
N GLU A 21 -13.26 33.73 9.32
CA GLU A 21 -14.40 34.26 10.08
C GLU A 21 -14.22 34.11 11.60
N VAL A 22 -13.82 32.90 12.05
CA VAL A 22 -13.55 32.63 13.48
C VAL A 22 -12.42 33.51 14.04
N LYS A 23 -11.42 33.82 13.19
CA LYS A 23 -10.31 34.71 13.55
C LYS A 23 -10.64 36.21 13.44
N GLY A 24 -11.84 36.54 12.97
CA GLY A 24 -12.28 37.94 12.82
C GLY A 24 -11.70 38.67 11.60
N TYR A 25 -11.02 37.97 10.68
CA TYR A 25 -10.49 38.57 9.45
C TYR A 25 -11.57 38.88 8.42
N ILE A 26 -12.67 38.13 8.43
CA ILE A 26 -13.85 38.39 7.63
C ILE A 26 -15.10 38.33 8.51
N LYS A 27 -16.16 39.08 8.13
CA LYS A 27 -17.40 39.15 8.90
C LYS A 27 -18.27 37.90 8.73
N LYS A 28 -18.25 37.29 7.56
CA LYS A 28 -19.07 36.13 7.21
C LYS A 28 -18.42 35.35 6.04
N VAL A 29 -18.58 34.04 6.04
CA VAL A 29 -18.19 33.19 4.88
C VAL A 29 -19.01 33.61 3.66
N PRO A 30 -18.38 33.97 2.53
CA PRO A 30 -19.09 34.55 1.37
C PRO A 30 -19.88 33.53 0.55
N PHE A 31 -19.68 32.23 0.76
CA PHE A 31 -20.35 31.16 0.00
C PHE A 31 -20.51 29.88 0.81
N TYR A 32 -21.39 29.00 0.35
CA TYR A 32 -21.53 27.63 0.88
C TYR A 32 -21.11 26.64 -0.19
N ALA A 33 -20.16 25.77 0.12
CA ALA A 33 -19.61 24.76 -0.81
C ALA A 33 -20.70 23.87 -1.41
N SER A 34 -21.77 23.55 -0.65
CA SER A 34 -22.87 22.69 -1.07
C SER A 34 -23.56 23.14 -2.36
N TYR A 35 -23.56 24.43 -2.67
CA TYR A 35 -24.16 24.97 -3.90
C TYR A 35 -23.30 24.74 -5.15
N TYR A 36 -22.01 24.43 -4.95
CA TYR A 36 -21.05 24.32 -6.06
C TYR A 36 -20.56 22.88 -6.25
N LEU A 37 -20.99 21.93 -5.40
CA LEU A 37 -20.54 20.55 -5.51
C LEU A 37 -21.09 19.90 -6.79
N GLU A 38 -20.18 19.36 -7.59
CA GLU A 38 -20.51 18.57 -8.76
C GLU A 38 -20.97 17.16 -8.37
N LYS A 39 -21.96 16.61 -9.10
CA LYS A 39 -22.41 15.24 -8.93
C LYS A 39 -21.26 14.28 -9.25
N GLN A 40 -20.88 13.47 -8.28
CA GLN A 40 -19.91 12.40 -8.49
C GLN A 40 -20.65 11.17 -9.04
N ILE A 41 -20.35 10.80 -10.26
CA ILE A 41 -20.80 9.53 -10.84
C ILE A 41 -19.75 8.48 -10.43
N PRO A 42 -20.12 7.45 -9.62
CA PRO A 42 -19.20 6.39 -9.30
C PRO A 42 -18.85 5.63 -10.58
N VAL A 43 -17.62 5.77 -11.04
CA VAL A 43 -17.10 4.92 -12.12
C VAL A 43 -16.46 3.72 -11.44
N HIS A 44 -17.13 2.58 -11.53
CA HIS A 44 -16.56 1.30 -11.14
C HIS A 44 -15.50 0.92 -12.19
N HIS A 45 -14.24 1.17 -11.87
CA HIS A 45 -13.13 0.55 -12.59
C HIS A 45 -12.78 -0.74 -11.85
N ASP A 46 -12.80 -1.85 -12.55
CA ASP A 46 -12.08 -3.02 -12.06
C ASP A 46 -10.60 -2.63 -11.93
N ARG A 47 -10.09 -2.79 -10.72
CA ARG A 47 -8.71 -2.48 -10.37
C ARG A 47 -7.92 -3.75 -10.04
N SER A 48 -8.49 -4.91 -10.33
CA SER A 48 -7.79 -6.17 -10.19
C SER A 48 -6.63 -6.24 -11.17
N VAL A 49 -5.56 -6.86 -10.76
CA VAL A 49 -4.45 -7.19 -11.67
C VAL A 49 -4.86 -8.43 -12.44
N GLU A 50 -4.76 -8.39 -13.75
CA GLU A 50 -5.07 -9.52 -14.61
C GLU A 50 -4.14 -10.70 -14.30
N GLU A 51 -4.63 -11.91 -14.49
CA GLU A 51 -3.94 -13.13 -14.09
C GLU A 51 -2.61 -13.32 -14.82
N ASP A 52 -2.57 -13.06 -16.10
CA ASP A 52 -1.37 -13.14 -16.93
C ASP A 52 -0.27 -12.19 -16.43
N VAL A 53 -0.63 -10.96 -16.03
CA VAL A 53 0.31 -9.97 -15.50
C VAL A 53 0.96 -10.43 -14.21
N TYR A 54 0.16 -10.88 -13.23
CA TYR A 54 0.76 -11.30 -11.97
C TYR A 54 1.50 -12.64 -12.08
N MET A 55 1.05 -13.53 -12.93
CA MET A 55 1.77 -14.78 -13.21
C MET A 55 3.12 -14.52 -13.87
N GLU A 56 3.18 -13.58 -14.80
CA GLU A 56 4.44 -13.15 -15.42
C GLU A 56 5.42 -12.58 -14.39
N ILE A 57 4.95 -11.75 -13.45
CA ILE A 57 5.78 -11.25 -12.34
C ILE A 57 6.27 -12.40 -11.45
N ILE A 58 5.39 -13.36 -11.09
CA ILE A 58 5.76 -14.49 -10.23
C ILE A 58 6.80 -15.36 -10.90
N GLN A 59 6.64 -15.68 -12.18
CA GLN A 59 7.60 -16.48 -12.95
C GLN A 59 8.98 -15.80 -13.01
N ASN A 60 9.01 -14.48 -13.10
CA ASN A 60 10.24 -13.69 -13.15
C ASN A 60 10.71 -13.17 -11.77
N LEU A 61 10.10 -13.63 -10.69
CA LEU A 61 10.34 -13.09 -9.35
C LEU A 61 11.81 -13.21 -8.91
N SER A 62 12.54 -14.22 -9.38
CA SER A 62 13.96 -14.42 -9.12
C SER A 62 14.86 -13.29 -9.65
N GLN A 63 14.42 -12.56 -10.65
CA GLN A 63 15.16 -11.43 -11.26
C GLN A 63 15.03 -10.12 -10.43
N PHE A 64 14.07 -10.07 -9.48
CA PHE A 64 13.94 -8.93 -8.60
C PHE A 64 14.89 -9.04 -7.40
N PRO A 65 15.41 -7.93 -6.86
CA PRO A 65 16.12 -7.92 -5.60
C PRO A 65 15.35 -8.59 -4.47
N GLU A 66 16.04 -9.32 -3.59
CA GLU A 66 15.42 -10.17 -2.57
C GLU A 66 14.41 -9.41 -1.68
N HIS A 67 14.76 -8.19 -1.26
CA HIS A 67 13.86 -7.38 -0.44
C HIS A 67 12.58 -6.98 -1.21
N LEU A 68 12.67 -6.66 -2.51
CA LEU A 68 11.50 -6.35 -3.32
C LEU A 68 10.59 -7.57 -3.51
N ARG A 69 11.19 -8.75 -3.71
CA ARG A 69 10.44 -10.02 -3.77
C ARG A 69 9.63 -10.24 -2.50
N MET A 70 10.29 -10.15 -1.36
CA MET A 70 9.61 -10.34 -0.07
C MET A 70 8.51 -9.30 0.15
N MET A 71 8.76 -8.03 -0.13
CA MET A 71 7.74 -6.99 -0.05
C MET A 71 6.56 -7.24 -1.00
N PHE A 72 6.83 -7.64 -2.24
CA PHE A 72 5.80 -7.98 -3.23
C PHE A 72 4.92 -9.16 -2.77
N LEU A 73 5.51 -10.22 -2.22
CA LEU A 73 4.77 -11.38 -1.72
C LEU A 73 3.77 -11.02 -0.62
N HIS A 74 4.03 -9.99 0.19
CA HIS A 74 3.07 -9.50 1.17
C HIS A 74 1.86 -8.81 0.53
N LEU A 75 2.08 -8.11 -0.58
CA LEU A 75 0.98 -7.51 -1.35
C LEU A 75 0.14 -8.61 -2.02
N TRP A 76 0.82 -9.58 -2.63
CA TRP A 76 0.22 -10.68 -3.37
C TRP A 76 -0.51 -11.70 -2.50
N CYS A 77 0.12 -12.18 -1.42
CA CYS A 77 -0.45 -13.26 -0.61
C CYS A 77 -1.45 -12.77 0.46
N VAL A 78 -1.33 -11.50 0.90
CA VAL A 78 -2.06 -11.01 2.09
C VAL A 78 -2.86 -9.74 1.80
N GLY A 79 -2.64 -9.11 0.66
CA GLY A 79 -3.30 -7.86 0.30
C GLY A 79 -2.99 -6.69 1.22
N LEU A 80 -1.78 -6.64 1.81
CA LEU A 80 -1.37 -5.53 2.66
C LEU A 80 -1.21 -4.22 1.86
N ARG A 81 -1.39 -3.08 2.53
CA ARG A 81 -0.93 -1.82 1.97
C ARG A 81 0.59 -1.76 1.97
N ILE A 82 1.19 -1.19 0.94
CA ILE A 82 2.67 -1.05 0.90
C ILE A 82 3.23 -0.28 2.10
N SER A 83 2.51 0.69 2.64
CA SER A 83 2.92 1.38 3.88
C SER A 83 2.95 0.45 5.09
N GLU A 84 2.06 -0.53 5.16
CA GLU A 84 2.03 -1.55 6.20
C GLU A 84 3.23 -2.50 6.06
N VAL A 85 3.56 -2.91 4.83
CA VAL A 85 4.74 -3.75 4.54
C VAL A 85 6.04 -3.02 4.90
N CYS A 86 6.17 -1.74 4.52
CA CYS A 86 7.35 -0.94 4.83
C CYS A 86 7.62 -0.81 6.34
N THR A 87 6.60 -0.93 7.19
CA THR A 87 6.71 -0.76 8.65
C THR A 87 6.73 -2.07 9.43
N LEU A 88 6.87 -3.22 8.77
CA LEU A 88 7.02 -4.50 9.43
C LEU A 88 8.29 -4.55 10.27
N LYS A 89 8.16 -5.02 11.51
CA LYS A 89 9.23 -5.13 12.49
C LYS A 89 9.72 -6.56 12.64
N GLY A 90 10.89 -6.76 13.25
CA GLY A 90 11.51 -8.06 13.44
C GLY A 90 10.67 -9.07 14.22
N ASP A 91 9.76 -8.61 15.08
CA ASP A 91 8.81 -9.42 15.84
C ASP A 91 7.45 -9.64 15.13
N ALA A 92 7.36 -9.28 13.85
CA ALA A 92 6.07 -9.28 13.14
C ALA A 92 5.48 -10.69 12.95
N TYR A 93 6.31 -11.74 12.80
CA TYR A 93 5.85 -13.09 12.47
C TYR A 93 5.88 -14.01 13.66
N TYR A 94 4.77 -14.73 13.90
CA TYR A 94 4.65 -15.68 14.99
C TYR A 94 3.66 -16.80 14.66
N ILE A 95 3.73 -17.88 15.44
CA ILE A 95 2.78 -19.00 15.37
C ILE A 95 1.86 -18.92 16.60
N GLN A 96 0.58 -19.06 16.39
CA GLN A 96 -0.42 -19.15 17.47
C GLN A 96 -1.43 -20.23 17.12
N ASN A 97 -1.64 -21.18 18.01
CA ASN A 97 -2.56 -22.32 17.85
C ASN A 97 -2.31 -23.14 16.58
N GLY A 98 -1.05 -23.26 16.15
CA GLY A 98 -0.68 -23.96 14.92
C GLY A 98 -0.75 -23.12 13.64
N ASP A 99 -1.37 -21.95 13.67
CA ASP A 99 -1.50 -21.06 12.54
C ASP A 99 -0.39 -20.00 12.51
N CYS A 100 -0.04 -19.59 11.28
CA CYS A 100 0.94 -18.54 11.05
C CYS A 100 0.26 -17.16 11.02
N TRP A 101 0.77 -16.25 11.83
CA TRP A 101 0.23 -14.92 12.01
C TRP A 101 1.28 -13.85 11.77
N MET A 102 0.79 -12.67 11.42
CA MET A 102 1.61 -11.47 11.29
C MET A 102 0.98 -10.29 12.04
N LYS A 103 1.79 -9.61 12.83
CA LYS A 103 1.47 -8.36 13.53
C LYS A 103 1.81 -7.17 12.61
N VAL A 104 0.81 -6.38 12.23
CA VAL A 104 0.94 -5.29 11.25
C VAL A 104 0.53 -3.97 11.89
N TYR A 105 1.38 -2.96 11.78
CA TYR A 105 1.03 -1.61 12.20
C TYR A 105 0.22 -0.89 11.12
N GLN A 106 -0.98 -0.45 11.46
CA GLN A 106 -1.84 0.33 10.57
C GLN A 106 -1.53 1.82 10.73
N VAL A 107 -0.72 2.37 9.85
CA VAL A 107 -0.27 3.77 9.89
C VAL A 107 -1.45 4.76 9.95
N LYS A 108 -2.53 4.49 9.20
CA LYS A 108 -3.72 5.37 9.17
C LYS A 108 -4.52 5.34 10.47
N MET A 109 -4.63 4.17 11.10
CA MET A 109 -5.43 3.95 12.32
C MET A 109 -4.60 4.05 13.60
N LYS A 110 -3.29 4.17 13.48
CA LYS A 110 -2.30 4.22 14.58
C LYS A 110 -2.44 3.07 15.58
N ASN A 111 -2.78 1.88 15.10
CA ASN A 111 -2.92 0.67 15.92
C ASN A 111 -2.32 -0.56 15.22
N TYR A 112 -2.18 -1.65 15.96
CA TYR A 112 -1.76 -2.94 15.42
C TYR A 112 -2.97 -3.82 15.11
N LYS A 113 -2.89 -4.54 13.99
CA LYS A 113 -3.78 -5.66 13.67
C LYS A 113 -2.99 -6.95 13.57
N ARG A 114 -3.66 -8.07 13.78
CA ARG A 114 -3.16 -9.42 13.51
C ARG A 114 -3.78 -9.91 12.21
N VAL A 115 -2.98 -10.51 11.36
CA VAL A 115 -3.41 -11.00 10.05
C VAL A 115 -2.91 -12.43 9.91
N PRO A 116 -3.77 -13.41 9.57
CA PRO A 116 -3.32 -14.75 9.22
C PRO A 116 -2.53 -14.69 7.91
N ILE A 117 -1.50 -15.49 7.80
CA ILE A 117 -0.66 -15.56 6.61
C ILE A 117 -0.43 -17.00 6.16
N PRO A 118 -0.24 -17.24 4.86
CA PRO A 118 0.11 -18.55 4.36
C PRO A 118 1.42 -19.07 5.00
N VAL A 119 1.45 -20.36 5.32
CA VAL A 119 2.64 -21.03 5.89
C VAL A 119 3.87 -20.85 4.98
N THR A 120 3.66 -20.85 3.66
CA THR A 120 4.73 -20.62 2.68
C THR A 120 5.37 -19.24 2.85
N LEU A 121 4.57 -18.18 2.98
CA LEU A 121 5.09 -16.83 3.22
C LEU A 121 5.82 -16.75 4.56
N TYR A 122 5.28 -17.37 5.61
CA TYR A 122 5.93 -17.45 6.91
C TYR A 122 7.32 -18.08 6.80
N ARG A 123 7.42 -19.26 6.17
CA ARG A 123 8.70 -19.97 5.97
C ARG A 123 9.70 -19.14 5.16
N LEU A 124 9.27 -18.50 4.07
CA LEU A 124 10.14 -17.61 3.28
C LEU A 124 10.68 -16.46 4.13
N MET A 125 9.83 -15.85 4.96
CA MET A 125 10.26 -14.77 5.83
C MET A 125 11.20 -15.24 6.95
N GLN A 126 11.03 -16.46 7.46
CA GLN A 126 12.01 -17.04 8.41
C GLN A 126 13.40 -17.22 7.76
N VAL A 127 13.44 -17.67 6.50
CA VAL A 127 14.69 -17.76 5.74
C VAL A 127 15.29 -16.38 5.51
N TYR A 128 14.47 -15.42 5.11
CA TYR A 128 14.92 -14.04 4.90
C TYR A 128 15.49 -13.41 6.17
N LEU A 129 14.82 -13.57 7.30
CA LEU A 129 15.27 -13.05 8.60
C LEU A 129 16.54 -13.73 9.14
N LYS A 130 16.78 -15.01 8.81
CA LYS A 130 18.05 -15.66 9.10
C LYS A 130 19.23 -15.06 8.33
N LYS A 131 18.99 -14.67 7.07
CA LYS A 131 19.99 -13.98 6.23
C LYS A 131 20.20 -12.52 6.64
N HIS A 132 19.13 -11.87 7.09
CA HIS A 132 19.09 -10.44 7.44
C HIS A 132 18.61 -10.28 8.89
N PRO A 133 19.44 -10.63 9.89
CA PRO A 133 19.05 -10.57 11.29
C PRO A 133 18.50 -9.18 11.64
N THR A 134 17.32 -9.18 12.27
CA THR A 134 16.60 -7.94 12.56
C THR A 134 16.12 -8.00 14.01
N GLU A 135 16.48 -6.99 14.79
CA GLU A 135 16.01 -6.83 16.17
C GLU A 135 14.50 -6.66 16.20
N LYS A 136 13.88 -7.02 17.33
CA LYS A 136 12.41 -7.04 17.48
C LYS A 136 11.75 -5.71 17.07
N GLU A 137 12.31 -4.59 17.50
CA GLU A 137 11.76 -3.26 17.25
C GLU A 137 12.29 -2.60 15.96
N ALA A 138 13.30 -3.20 15.30
CA ALA A 138 13.83 -2.70 14.05
C ALA A 138 12.93 -3.06 12.87
N TYR A 139 12.96 -2.25 11.83
CA TYR A 139 12.24 -2.54 10.58
C TYR A 139 12.93 -3.67 9.81
N ILE A 140 12.16 -4.61 9.27
CA ILE A 140 12.67 -5.69 8.43
C ILE A 140 13.20 -5.12 7.11
N PHE A 141 12.40 -4.28 6.47
CA PHE A 141 12.78 -3.57 5.23
C PHE A 141 13.28 -2.19 5.60
N ARG A 142 14.60 -2.00 5.49
CA ARG A 142 15.28 -0.78 5.95
C ARG A 142 15.82 0.05 4.80
N ASN A 143 15.78 1.35 4.96
CA ASN A 143 16.54 2.26 4.12
C ASN A 143 18.01 2.32 4.59
N ARG A 144 18.87 3.02 3.84
CA ARG A 144 20.30 3.15 4.15
C ARG A 144 20.61 3.78 5.53
N LYS A 145 19.65 4.49 6.12
CA LYS A 145 19.77 5.14 7.43
C LYS A 145 19.18 4.29 8.56
N GLY A 146 18.78 3.04 8.31
CA GLY A 146 18.16 2.15 9.29
C GLY A 146 16.67 2.38 9.55
N GLY A 147 16.07 3.41 8.99
CA GLY A 147 14.63 3.66 9.07
C GLY A 147 13.81 2.77 8.13
N ALA A 148 12.48 2.85 8.21
CA ALA A 148 11.57 2.11 7.35
C ALA A 148 11.85 2.35 5.86
N PHE A 149 11.70 1.31 5.04
CA PHE A 149 11.79 1.45 3.59
C PHE A 149 10.69 2.37 3.08
N SER A 150 10.99 3.20 2.09
CA SER A 150 10.04 4.19 1.59
C SER A 150 9.07 3.58 0.57
N LYS A 151 7.77 3.88 0.71
CA LYS A 151 6.75 3.53 -0.28
C LYS A 151 7.11 4.02 -1.68
N SER A 152 7.60 5.25 -1.81
CA SER A 152 7.98 5.83 -3.11
C SER A 152 9.17 5.10 -3.73
N THR A 153 10.16 4.75 -2.92
CA THR A 153 11.32 3.95 -3.35
C THR A 153 10.90 2.57 -3.84
N PHE A 154 10.03 1.88 -3.08
CA PHE A 154 9.48 0.58 -3.49
C PHE A 154 8.77 0.70 -4.85
N MET A 155 7.84 1.66 -4.97
CA MET A 155 7.08 1.86 -6.21
C MET A 155 7.97 2.18 -7.40
N GLY A 156 8.98 3.03 -7.21
CA GLY A 156 9.95 3.38 -8.25
C GLY A 156 10.79 2.16 -8.69
N GLN A 157 11.27 1.38 -7.72
CA GLN A 157 12.04 0.18 -8.01
C GLN A 157 11.19 -0.90 -8.70
N MET A 158 9.98 -1.18 -8.21
CA MET A 158 9.09 -2.16 -8.85
C MET A 158 8.79 -1.79 -10.30
N LYS A 159 8.44 -0.54 -10.58
CA LYS A 159 8.22 -0.05 -11.95
C LYS A 159 9.46 -0.26 -12.83
N LYS A 160 10.63 0.13 -12.31
CA LYS A 160 11.90 -0.04 -13.03
C LYS A 160 12.16 -1.50 -13.37
N TYR A 161 12.04 -2.41 -12.39
CA TYR A 161 12.31 -3.83 -12.61
C TYR A 161 11.26 -4.49 -13.51
N CYS A 162 9.97 -4.18 -13.37
CA CYS A 162 8.95 -4.67 -14.29
C CYS A 162 9.24 -4.27 -15.74
N SER A 163 9.65 -3.02 -15.98
CA SER A 163 10.02 -2.56 -17.31
C SER A 163 11.31 -3.22 -17.83
N GLN A 164 12.34 -3.36 -16.97
CA GLN A 164 13.62 -4.00 -17.36
C GLN A 164 13.48 -5.49 -17.68
N ILE A 165 12.62 -6.19 -16.96
CA ILE A 165 12.33 -7.63 -17.17
C ILE A 165 11.42 -7.83 -18.38
N GLY A 166 10.69 -6.80 -18.79
CA GLY A 166 9.79 -6.84 -19.93
C GLY A 166 8.37 -7.29 -19.62
N ILE A 167 7.92 -7.17 -18.37
CA ILE A 167 6.54 -7.51 -17.98
C ILE A 167 5.56 -6.78 -18.91
N GLN A 168 4.64 -7.54 -19.54
CA GLN A 168 3.73 -7.06 -20.59
C GLN A 168 4.48 -6.25 -21.68
N ASN A 169 5.55 -6.83 -22.21
CA ASN A 169 6.44 -6.17 -23.19
C ASN A 169 7.05 -4.85 -22.70
N GLY A 170 7.14 -4.65 -21.38
CA GLY A 170 7.68 -3.43 -20.76
C GLY A 170 6.67 -2.31 -20.57
N GLU A 171 5.41 -2.49 -20.94
CA GLU A 171 4.34 -1.48 -20.83
C GLU A 171 3.65 -1.49 -19.46
N TYR A 172 3.81 -2.56 -18.69
CA TYR A 172 3.15 -2.68 -17.39
C TYR A 172 3.61 -1.64 -16.36
N ILE A 173 2.66 -0.87 -15.85
CA ILE A 173 2.91 0.10 -14.79
C ILE A 173 2.47 -0.47 -13.44
N PHE A 174 3.43 -0.93 -12.65
CA PHE A 174 3.17 -1.50 -11.33
C PHE A 174 2.42 -0.53 -10.40
N LYS A 175 1.32 -1.01 -9.81
CA LYS A 175 0.49 -0.29 -8.83
C LYS A 175 0.19 -1.19 -7.64
N SER A 176 0.83 -0.95 -6.49
CA SER A 176 0.68 -1.80 -5.30
C SER A 176 -0.74 -1.92 -4.77
N HIS A 177 -1.62 -0.95 -5.06
CA HIS A 177 -3.00 -0.96 -4.57
C HIS A 177 -3.88 -1.95 -5.33
N ASP A 178 -3.56 -2.19 -6.59
CA ASP A 178 -4.33 -3.09 -7.45
C ASP A 178 -4.21 -4.55 -6.95
N TYR A 179 -3.06 -4.96 -6.44
CA TYR A 179 -2.87 -6.28 -5.80
C TYR A 179 -3.77 -6.49 -4.59
N ARG A 180 -4.00 -5.44 -3.81
CA ARG A 180 -4.93 -5.50 -2.69
C ARG A 180 -6.38 -5.69 -3.16
N HIS A 181 -6.77 -5.07 -4.27
CA HIS A 181 -8.07 -5.30 -4.87
C HIS A 181 -8.19 -6.73 -5.36
N THR A 182 -7.19 -7.24 -6.07
CA THR A 182 -7.16 -8.63 -6.55
C THR A 182 -7.33 -9.64 -5.40
N VAL A 183 -6.56 -9.50 -4.31
CA VAL A 183 -6.71 -10.39 -3.14
C VAL A 183 -8.10 -10.28 -2.52
N ALA A 184 -8.67 -9.08 -2.43
CA ALA A 184 -10.00 -8.89 -1.88
C ALA A 184 -11.07 -9.53 -2.78
N THR A 185 -10.98 -9.39 -4.10
CA THR A 185 -11.91 -10.01 -5.06
C THR A 185 -11.85 -11.54 -4.98
N ASN A 186 -10.67 -12.13 -5.04
CA ASN A 186 -10.49 -13.58 -4.97
C ASN A 186 -10.91 -14.21 -3.62
N PHE A 187 -11.13 -13.41 -2.59
CA PHE A 187 -11.64 -13.90 -1.29
C PHE A 187 -13.18 -13.98 -1.25
N TYR A 188 -13.85 -13.30 -2.19
CA TYR A 188 -15.33 -13.27 -2.26
C TYR A 188 -15.90 -14.14 -3.40
N GLU A 189 -15.05 -14.68 -4.27
CA GLU A 189 -15.38 -15.73 -5.24
C GLU A 189 -15.14 -17.13 -4.67
#